data_ccdcb0828816558e847f2160436c282e
#
_entry.id   ccdcb0828816558e847f2160436c282e
#
_cell.length_a   1.000
_cell.length_b   1.000
_cell.length_c   1.000
_cell.angle_alpha   90.00
_cell.angle_beta   90.00
_cell.angle_gamma   90.00
#
_symmetry.space_group_name_H-M   'P 1'
#
loop_
_entity.id
_entity.type
_entity.pdbx_description
1 polymer ?
#
loop_
_entity_poly.entity_id
_entity_poly.type
_entity_poly.pdbx_seq_one_letter_code
_entity_poly.pdbx_strand_id
1 'polypeptide(L)'
;MKKHLTFLGAILVMAGSMVQAQEVNSSAAAYGSSSGEDVTVENGVDYVPEISLDARFGYEYRPSGKAAGFGGDGLLLNIDGKISKNFSYSFNHYLSGTNGEDSSVFDATNWLTLTYEVGNFAFTAGKDALAIGSFEYDAYDLDCYFDMNSMFYNSISCWQWGASTSWTNNAENSTFAFQVANSPFSYAPKEDNLYAYNLAWYGAWDWYESIWSINFMEYAPGEFVKMVALGNMFYAGNFSMMVDLMTRGDDWSDGLDQDYTLAFQPAYNFGESVRLFGKLGVEHLADDVEYDLWGEYPALEDKIAANEENPYVMPAYLVGGKEYVYYGAGVEYFPLKENKNIRLHAVWASNNYTHRHLFNVGLTWKFDVVNTIRNIARKAR
;
A
#
# COMPACT_ATOMS: atom_id res chain seq x y z
N MET A 1 -15.01 25.34 8.21
CA MET A 1 -15.38 25.00 6.81
C MET A 1 -14.18 24.71 5.88
N LYS A 2 -12.95 25.16 6.16
CA LYS A 2 -11.78 24.85 5.29
C LYS A 2 -11.06 23.51 5.57
N LYS A 3 -11.38 22.83 6.66
CA LYS A 3 -10.76 21.52 7.02
C LYS A 3 -11.37 20.31 6.27
N HIS A 4 -12.55 20.46 5.69
CA HIS A 4 -13.27 19.34 5.07
C HIS A 4 -12.93 19.10 3.59
N LEU A 5 -12.40 20.10 2.89
CA LEU A 5 -12.01 19.93 1.47
C LEU A 5 -10.73 19.09 1.27
N THR A 6 -9.84 19.12 2.26
CA THR A 6 -8.59 18.33 2.22
C THR A 6 -8.84 16.85 2.44
N PHE A 7 -9.92 16.52 3.18
CA PHE A 7 -10.32 15.15 3.47
C PHE A 7 -10.99 14.48 2.26
N LEU A 8 -11.76 15.20 1.46
CA LEU A 8 -12.35 14.67 0.22
C LEU A 8 -11.28 14.34 -0.83
N GLY A 9 -10.24 15.16 -0.95
CA GLY A 9 -9.09 14.87 -1.80
C GLY A 9 -8.34 13.61 -1.36
N ALA A 10 -8.26 13.35 -0.06
CA ALA A 10 -7.59 12.18 0.50
C ALA A 10 -8.40 10.88 0.27
N ILE A 11 -9.72 10.89 0.41
CA ILE A 11 -10.57 9.71 0.19
C ILE A 11 -10.63 9.32 -1.30
N LEU A 12 -10.48 10.28 -2.20
CA LEU A 12 -10.53 10.05 -3.65
C LEU A 12 -9.17 9.69 -4.26
N VAL A 13 -8.10 10.10 -3.60
CA VAL A 13 -6.76 9.56 -3.84
C VAL A 13 -6.65 8.15 -3.25
N MET A 14 -7.55 7.76 -2.33
CA MET A 14 -7.57 6.46 -1.68
C MET A 14 -8.08 5.30 -2.55
N ALA A 15 -8.77 5.51 -3.67
CA ALA A 15 -8.94 4.44 -4.65
C ALA A 15 -7.64 4.20 -5.45
N GLY A 16 -6.67 5.07 -5.34
CA GLY A 16 -5.37 5.03 -5.99
C GLY A 16 -4.16 5.35 -5.11
N SER A 17 -4.32 5.57 -3.81
CA SER A 17 -3.18 5.82 -2.92
C SER A 17 -3.62 5.89 -1.45
N MET A 18 -4.09 4.79 -0.89
CA MET A 18 -4.36 4.67 0.56
C MET A 18 -3.13 4.75 1.46
N VAL A 19 -2.00 5.05 0.89
CA VAL A 19 -0.73 5.25 1.53
C VAL A 19 -0.69 6.44 2.49
N GLN A 20 -1.63 7.36 2.39
CA GLN A 20 -1.65 8.52 3.28
C GLN A 20 -2.49 8.35 4.55
N ALA A 21 -3.27 7.29 4.71
CA ALA A 21 -4.10 7.13 5.91
C ALA A 21 -3.26 7.01 7.20
N GLN A 22 -2.08 6.40 7.16
CA GLN A 22 -1.15 6.41 8.30
C GLN A 22 -0.51 7.79 8.57
N GLU A 23 -0.38 8.64 7.55
CA GLU A 23 0.12 10.00 7.70
C GLU A 23 -1.01 11.01 8.00
N VAL A 24 -2.23 10.78 7.52
CA VAL A 24 -3.33 11.77 7.62
C VAL A 24 -3.75 12.03 9.07
N ASN A 25 -3.77 11.04 9.95
CA ASN A 25 -4.08 11.31 11.36
C ASN A 25 -2.90 11.85 12.18
N SER A 26 -1.67 11.74 11.68
CA SER A 26 -0.52 12.38 12.33
C SER A 26 -0.04 13.63 11.60
N SER A 27 -0.40 13.84 10.34
CA SER A 27 0.04 14.96 9.50
C SER A 27 -1.07 15.94 9.11
N ALA A 28 -2.35 15.59 9.25
CA ALA A 28 -3.43 16.59 9.11
C ALA A 28 -3.30 17.76 10.09
N ALA A 29 -2.54 17.57 11.18
CA ALA A 29 -2.10 18.65 12.06
C ALA A 29 -0.82 19.37 11.60
N ALA A 30 -0.05 18.83 10.65
CA ALA A 30 1.25 19.35 10.23
C ALA A 30 1.27 20.04 8.87
N TYR A 31 0.26 19.86 8.02
CA TYR A 31 0.07 20.74 6.89
C TYR A 31 -0.55 22.05 7.36
N GLY A 32 0.27 22.84 8.06
CA GLY A 32 0.00 24.22 8.35
C GLY A 32 -0.25 24.93 7.02
N SER A 33 -1.48 25.40 6.84
CA SER A 33 -1.82 26.33 5.78
C SER A 33 -0.82 27.47 5.77
N SER A 34 0.20 27.42 4.93
CA SER A 34 0.96 28.61 4.61
C SER A 34 0.01 29.53 3.85
N SER A 35 -0.55 30.49 4.57
CA SER A 35 -1.23 31.64 4.01
C SER A 35 -0.22 32.45 3.18
N GLY A 36 -0.09 32.14 1.92
CA GLY A 36 0.71 32.84 0.95
C GLY A 36 -0.14 33.13 -0.27
N GLU A 37 -0.62 34.34 -0.37
CA GLU A 37 -1.24 34.92 -1.57
C GLU A 37 -0.30 34.77 -2.77
N ASP A 38 -0.87 34.40 -3.91
CA ASP A 38 -0.38 34.17 -5.26
C ASP A 38 -0.34 32.70 -5.70
N VAL A 39 -1.47 32.07 -5.56
CA VAL A 39 -1.77 30.80 -6.24
C VAL A 39 -2.79 31.13 -7.32
N THR A 40 -2.62 30.59 -8.49
CA THR A 40 -3.63 30.64 -9.57
C THR A 40 -4.86 29.83 -9.15
N VAL A 41 -5.58 30.32 -8.15
CA VAL A 41 -6.88 29.79 -7.74
C VAL A 41 -7.93 30.42 -8.62
N GLU A 42 -8.25 29.78 -9.72
CA GLU A 42 -9.36 30.18 -10.57
C GLU A 42 -10.61 29.44 -10.08
N ASN A 43 -11.64 30.20 -9.71
CA ASN A 43 -12.90 29.64 -9.20
C ASN A 43 -12.79 28.73 -7.95
N GLY A 44 -11.78 28.95 -7.08
CA GLY A 44 -11.58 28.17 -5.85
C GLY A 44 -10.87 26.82 -6.07
N VAL A 45 -10.33 26.55 -7.24
CA VAL A 45 -9.58 25.34 -7.57
C VAL A 45 -8.09 25.67 -7.69
N ASP A 46 -7.25 24.96 -6.94
CA ASP A 46 -5.79 25.01 -7.12
C ASP A 46 -5.42 24.04 -8.25
N TYR A 47 -4.90 24.58 -9.35
CA TYR A 47 -4.44 23.80 -10.51
C TYR A 47 -2.95 23.50 -10.46
N VAL A 48 -2.24 23.96 -9.45
CA VAL A 48 -0.81 23.65 -9.33
C VAL A 48 -0.67 22.22 -8.84
N PRO A 49 0.02 21.35 -9.60
CA PRO A 49 0.21 19.97 -9.16
C PRO A 49 1.08 19.89 -7.91
N GLU A 50 0.80 18.92 -7.06
CA GLU A 50 1.74 18.45 -6.05
C GLU A 50 2.71 17.50 -6.72
N ILE A 51 4.00 17.77 -6.61
CA ILE A 51 5.05 16.92 -7.17
C ILE A 51 6.03 16.60 -6.05
N SER A 52 6.18 15.33 -5.72
CA SER A 52 7.18 14.88 -4.74
C SER A 52 8.09 13.79 -5.30
N LEU A 53 9.28 13.76 -4.75
CA LEU A 53 10.26 12.71 -4.97
C LEU A 53 10.53 12.07 -3.60
N ASP A 54 10.15 10.80 -3.46
CA ASP A 54 10.26 10.06 -2.22
C ASP A 54 11.34 8.99 -2.37
N ALA A 55 12.24 8.90 -1.41
CA ALA A 55 13.37 7.98 -1.47
C ALA A 55 13.65 7.33 -0.13
N ARG A 56 14.04 6.06 -0.17
CA ARG A 56 14.56 5.31 0.98
C ARG A 56 15.90 4.66 0.64
N PHE A 57 16.83 4.75 1.57
CA PHE A 57 18.07 4.01 1.54
C PHE A 57 18.50 3.64 2.95
N GLY A 58 19.30 2.60 3.08
CA GLY A 58 19.71 2.12 4.38
C GLY A 58 20.89 1.17 4.35
N TYR A 59 21.20 0.67 5.53
CA TYR A 59 22.10 -0.43 5.75
C TYR A 59 21.31 -1.63 6.23
N GLU A 60 21.44 -2.72 5.52
CA GLU A 60 20.77 -3.97 5.81
C GLU A 60 21.78 -5.04 6.25
N TYR A 61 21.40 -5.84 7.24
CA TYR A 61 22.17 -6.96 7.71
C TYR A 61 21.31 -8.22 7.86
N ARG A 62 21.68 -9.26 7.12
CA ARG A 62 21.03 -10.58 7.10
C ARG A 62 22.04 -11.64 7.60
N PRO A 63 22.04 -12.00 8.90
CA PRO A 63 23.03 -12.91 9.48
C PRO A 63 23.13 -14.26 8.76
N SER A 64 21.97 -14.82 8.42
CA SER A 64 21.89 -16.16 7.81
C SER A 64 22.42 -16.21 6.38
N GLY A 65 22.20 -15.17 5.59
CA GLY A 65 22.71 -15.02 4.24
C GLY A 65 24.12 -14.47 4.17
N LYS A 66 24.72 -14.10 5.32
CA LYS A 66 26.00 -13.38 5.42
C LYS A 66 26.04 -12.13 4.53
N ALA A 67 24.86 -11.53 4.32
CA ALA A 67 24.70 -10.33 3.51
C ALA A 67 24.65 -9.12 4.43
N ALA A 68 25.47 -8.11 4.10
CA ALA A 68 25.45 -6.83 4.78
C ALA A 68 25.86 -5.75 3.79
N GLY A 69 25.16 -4.62 3.77
CA GLY A 69 25.52 -3.54 2.87
C GLY A 69 24.57 -2.36 2.90
N PHE A 70 25.04 -1.28 2.30
CA PHE A 70 24.19 -0.13 2.00
C PHE A 70 23.46 -0.35 0.68
N GLY A 71 22.19 0.05 0.62
CA GLY A 71 21.35 -0.03 -0.57
C GLY A 71 20.32 1.07 -0.61
N GLY A 72 19.73 1.27 -1.79
CA GLY A 72 18.54 2.07 -1.99
C GLY A 72 17.34 1.13 -2.17
N ASP A 73 16.28 1.36 -1.39
CA ASP A 73 15.11 0.49 -1.39
C ASP A 73 14.02 1.04 -2.32
N GLY A 74 14.05 2.32 -2.66
CA GLY A 74 13.10 2.90 -3.59
C GLY A 74 13.35 4.37 -3.88
N LEU A 75 12.94 4.80 -5.07
CA LEU A 75 12.88 6.19 -5.50
C LEU A 75 11.62 6.36 -6.32
N LEU A 76 10.64 7.10 -5.78
CA LEU A 76 9.30 7.26 -6.33
C LEU A 76 9.06 8.71 -6.73
N LEU A 77 8.48 8.91 -7.90
CA LEU A 77 7.93 10.18 -8.35
C LEU A 77 6.42 10.15 -8.18
N ASN A 78 5.89 11.09 -7.41
CA ASN A 78 4.45 11.30 -7.23
C ASN A 78 4.04 12.61 -7.90
N ILE A 79 2.93 12.60 -8.62
CA ILE A 79 2.32 13.79 -9.24
C ILE A 79 0.82 13.71 -9.05
N ASP A 80 0.26 14.63 -8.27
CA ASP A 80 -1.17 14.74 -8.02
C ASP A 80 -1.67 16.13 -8.44
N GLY A 81 -2.86 16.20 -9.04
CA GLY A 81 -3.37 17.48 -9.46
C GLY A 81 -4.81 17.46 -9.98
N LYS A 82 -5.28 18.65 -10.35
CA LYS A 82 -6.61 18.85 -10.93
C LYS A 82 -6.50 19.41 -12.35
N ILE A 83 -7.32 18.85 -13.25
CA ILE A 83 -7.51 19.37 -14.61
C ILE A 83 -8.68 20.37 -14.62
N SER A 84 -9.68 20.12 -13.76
CA SER A 84 -10.84 21.01 -13.59
C SER A 84 -11.44 20.82 -12.19
N LYS A 85 -12.51 21.55 -11.89
CA LYS A 85 -13.24 21.39 -10.62
C LYS A 85 -13.64 19.94 -10.33
N ASN A 86 -13.96 19.18 -11.37
CA ASN A 86 -14.49 17.82 -11.28
C ASN A 86 -13.51 16.74 -11.75
N PHE A 87 -12.38 17.10 -12.34
CA PHE A 87 -11.38 16.16 -12.82
C PHE A 87 -10.08 16.31 -12.06
N SER A 88 -9.61 15.20 -11.47
CA SER A 88 -8.30 15.05 -10.86
C SER A 88 -7.53 13.90 -11.49
N TYR A 89 -6.22 13.93 -11.33
CA TYR A 89 -5.32 12.87 -11.75
C TYR A 89 -4.31 12.56 -10.66
N SER A 90 -3.85 11.31 -10.63
CA SER A 90 -2.78 10.87 -9.73
C SER A 90 -1.82 9.95 -10.50
N PHE A 91 -0.54 10.07 -10.20
CA PHE A 91 0.52 9.30 -10.81
C PHE A 91 1.60 8.99 -9.78
N ASN A 92 1.99 7.70 -9.71
CA ASN A 92 3.12 7.25 -8.92
C ASN A 92 3.98 6.28 -9.74
N HIS A 93 5.28 6.52 -9.76
CA HIS A 93 6.20 5.78 -10.61
C HIS A 93 7.53 5.54 -9.92
N TYR A 94 8.02 4.30 -9.96
CA TYR A 94 9.37 3.97 -9.57
C TYR A 94 10.38 4.47 -10.60
N LEU A 95 11.30 5.35 -10.19
CA LEU A 95 12.38 5.84 -11.05
C LEU A 95 13.54 4.86 -11.18
N SER A 96 13.63 3.88 -10.30
CA SER A 96 14.54 2.74 -10.43
C SER A 96 13.97 1.78 -11.48
N GLY A 97 14.34 2.02 -12.74
CA GLY A 97 13.68 1.42 -13.88
C GLY A 97 13.85 -0.09 -14.02
N THR A 98 12.83 -0.70 -14.56
CA THR A 98 12.87 -2.00 -15.21
C THR A 98 13.78 -1.90 -16.45
N ASN A 99 14.90 -2.59 -16.43
CA ASN A 99 15.89 -2.55 -17.51
C ASN A 99 15.82 -3.78 -18.45
N GLY A 100 14.65 -4.45 -18.50
CA GLY A 100 14.44 -5.54 -19.47
C GLY A 100 14.16 -5.00 -20.88
N GLU A 101 14.70 -5.66 -21.92
CA GLU A 101 14.47 -5.26 -23.31
C GLU A 101 12.97 -5.27 -23.70
N ASP A 102 12.14 -6.05 -23.00
CA ASP A 102 10.69 -6.18 -23.22
C ASP A 102 9.84 -5.46 -22.16
N SER A 103 10.43 -4.67 -21.25
CA SER A 103 9.69 -3.99 -20.19
C SER A 103 8.97 -2.73 -20.68
N SER A 104 7.73 -2.58 -20.29
CA SER A 104 6.95 -1.36 -20.49
C SER A 104 7.31 -0.32 -19.40
N VAL A 105 7.29 0.96 -19.74
CA VAL A 105 7.37 2.05 -18.76
C VAL A 105 6.27 1.93 -17.69
N PHE A 106 5.15 1.32 -18.02
CA PHE A 106 4.05 1.11 -17.09
C PHE A 106 4.30 0.00 -16.06
N ASP A 107 5.30 -0.85 -16.24
CA ASP A 107 5.64 -1.89 -15.26
C ASP A 107 6.18 -1.27 -13.97
N ALA A 108 6.93 -0.16 -14.09
CA ALA A 108 7.39 0.63 -12.95
C ALA A 108 6.36 1.67 -12.45
N THR A 109 5.19 1.75 -13.06
CA THR A 109 4.11 2.65 -12.64
C THR A 109 3.18 1.90 -11.68
N ASN A 110 3.09 2.37 -10.44
CA ASN A 110 2.14 1.83 -9.47
C ASN A 110 0.74 2.27 -9.88
N TRP A 111 0.48 3.57 -9.95
CA TRP A 111 -0.80 4.06 -10.42
C TRP A 111 -0.66 5.22 -11.40
N LEU A 112 -1.63 5.30 -12.28
CA LEU A 112 -1.88 6.38 -13.23
C LEU A 112 -3.39 6.46 -13.42
N THR A 113 -4.03 7.38 -12.72
CA THR A 113 -5.49 7.46 -12.67
C THR A 113 -6.02 8.82 -13.11
N LEU A 114 -7.20 8.80 -13.70
CA LEU A 114 -8.05 9.97 -13.95
C LEU A 114 -9.38 9.75 -13.23
N THR A 115 -9.76 10.70 -12.37
CA THR A 115 -10.99 10.64 -11.59
C THR A 115 -11.93 11.79 -11.97
N TYR A 116 -13.22 11.47 -12.16
CA TYR A 116 -14.30 12.42 -12.34
C TYR A 116 -15.24 12.38 -11.15
N GLU A 117 -15.48 13.53 -10.53
CA GLU A 117 -16.32 13.69 -9.34
C GLU A 117 -17.61 14.44 -9.65
N VAL A 118 -18.74 13.89 -9.20
CA VAL A 118 -20.05 14.54 -9.31
C VAL A 118 -20.93 14.23 -8.11
N GLY A 119 -21.24 15.24 -7.33
CA GLY A 119 -21.97 15.06 -6.06
C GLY A 119 -21.23 14.12 -5.11
N ASN A 120 -21.85 13.04 -4.72
CA ASN A 120 -21.30 12.03 -3.82
C ASN A 120 -20.61 10.87 -4.59
N PHE A 121 -20.58 10.92 -5.90
CA PHE A 121 -19.98 9.87 -6.75
C PHE A 121 -18.65 10.28 -7.31
N ALA A 122 -17.73 9.31 -7.39
CA ALA A 122 -16.51 9.40 -8.16
C ALA A 122 -16.39 8.23 -9.14
N PHE A 123 -15.81 8.50 -10.30
CA PHE A 123 -15.54 7.52 -11.35
C PHE A 123 -14.05 7.62 -11.69
N THR A 124 -13.31 6.55 -11.46
CA THR A 124 -11.87 6.48 -11.70
C THR A 124 -11.57 5.48 -12.80
N ALA A 125 -10.64 5.83 -13.68
CA ALA A 125 -10.13 4.91 -14.70
C ALA A 125 -8.62 5.06 -14.82
N GLY A 126 -7.94 3.94 -15.08
CA GLY A 126 -6.49 3.90 -15.23
C GLY A 126 -5.85 2.64 -14.64
N LYS A 127 -4.57 2.73 -14.34
CA LYS A 127 -3.85 1.73 -13.56
C LYS A 127 -3.95 2.09 -12.08
N ASP A 128 -4.34 1.15 -11.24
CA ASP A 128 -4.60 1.40 -9.83
C ASP A 128 -4.42 0.12 -9.00
N ALA A 129 -4.36 0.25 -7.66
CA ALA A 129 -4.40 -0.89 -6.78
C ALA A 129 -5.75 -1.63 -6.88
N LEU A 130 -5.72 -2.94 -6.76
CA LEU A 130 -6.94 -3.71 -6.53
C LEU A 130 -7.54 -3.30 -5.19
N ALA A 131 -8.85 -3.10 -5.14
CA ALA A 131 -9.55 -2.69 -3.93
C ALA A 131 -9.67 -3.87 -2.94
N ILE A 132 -8.59 -4.15 -2.22
CA ILE A 132 -8.47 -5.23 -1.23
C ILE A 132 -8.49 -4.62 0.18
N GLY A 133 -9.30 -5.18 1.06
CA GLY A 133 -9.57 -4.67 2.40
C GLY A 133 -8.49 -4.97 3.44
N SER A 134 -7.29 -4.46 3.26
CA SER A 134 -6.17 -4.69 4.18
C SER A 134 -5.30 -3.45 4.30
N PHE A 135 -4.98 -3.03 5.51
CA PHE A 135 -4.01 -1.96 5.75
C PHE A 135 -2.57 -2.42 5.52
N GLU A 136 -2.29 -3.71 5.66
CA GLU A 136 -0.98 -4.24 5.33
C GLU A 136 -0.74 -4.20 3.81
N TYR A 137 -1.75 -4.57 3.01
CA TYR A 137 -1.71 -4.49 1.55
C TYR A 137 -1.63 -3.04 1.05
N ASP A 138 -2.30 -2.14 1.75
CA ASP A 138 -2.39 -0.72 1.40
C ASP A 138 -1.19 0.11 1.90
N ALA A 139 -0.24 -0.53 2.58
CA ALA A 139 0.92 0.17 3.11
C ALA A 139 1.83 0.69 2.00
N TYR A 140 2.33 1.92 2.18
CA TYR A 140 3.26 2.54 1.23
C TYR A 140 4.59 1.80 1.19
N ASP A 141 5.06 1.44 0.01
CA ASP A 141 6.25 0.60 -0.18
C ASP A 141 7.47 1.11 0.61
N LEU A 142 7.67 2.44 0.65
CA LEU A 142 8.77 3.03 1.41
C LEU A 142 8.61 2.94 2.94
N ASP A 143 7.43 2.52 3.44
CA ASP A 143 7.13 2.32 4.85
C ASP A 143 7.18 0.84 5.25
N CYS A 144 7.36 -0.05 4.29
CA CYS A 144 7.50 -1.48 4.50
C CYS A 144 8.93 -1.85 4.88
N TYR A 145 9.34 -1.55 6.11
CA TYR A 145 10.73 -1.73 6.57
C TYR A 145 11.11 -3.17 6.89
N PHE A 146 10.15 -4.04 7.13
CA PHE A 146 10.41 -5.38 7.67
C PHE A 146 10.79 -6.42 6.62
N ASP A 147 10.60 -6.13 5.32
CA ASP A 147 10.78 -7.08 4.22
C ASP A 147 10.04 -8.41 4.49
N MET A 148 8.87 -8.31 5.10
CA MET A 148 8.00 -9.45 5.38
C MET A 148 6.55 -8.99 5.55
N ASN A 149 5.67 -9.62 4.78
CA ASN A 149 4.24 -9.38 4.78
C ASN A 149 3.51 -10.71 4.59
N SER A 150 2.18 -10.66 4.51
CA SER A 150 1.41 -11.79 4.03
C SER A 150 1.95 -12.27 2.67
N MET A 151 2.25 -13.55 2.59
CA MET A 151 2.67 -14.18 1.34
C MET A 151 1.56 -14.14 0.30
N PHE A 152 0.30 -14.22 0.77
CA PHE A 152 -0.83 -14.24 -0.12
C PHE A 152 -0.90 -12.97 -0.97
N TYR A 153 -0.95 -11.80 -0.37
CA TYR A 153 -1.07 -10.64 -1.21
C TYR A 153 0.25 -10.14 -1.81
N ASN A 154 1.40 -10.53 -1.27
CA ASN A 154 2.66 -10.36 -1.99
C ASN A 154 2.73 -11.19 -3.28
N SER A 155 1.94 -12.25 -3.39
CA SER A 155 1.78 -13.04 -4.59
C SER A 155 0.79 -12.44 -5.61
N ILE A 156 0.01 -11.44 -5.22
CA ILE A 156 -0.96 -10.77 -6.09
C ILE A 156 -0.28 -9.57 -6.76
N SER A 157 -0.29 -9.52 -8.09
CA SER A 157 0.09 -8.32 -8.83
C SER A 157 -0.95 -7.21 -8.59
N CYS A 158 -0.68 -6.34 -7.61
CA CYS A 158 -1.68 -5.41 -7.08
C CYS A 158 -2.06 -4.27 -8.04
N TRP A 159 -1.15 -3.83 -8.90
CA TRP A 159 -1.35 -2.67 -9.77
C TRP A 159 -1.94 -3.08 -11.11
N GLN A 160 -3.26 -2.91 -11.27
CA GLN A 160 -4.00 -3.39 -12.43
C GLN A 160 -4.70 -2.26 -13.19
N TRP A 161 -4.82 -2.42 -14.52
CA TRP A 161 -5.63 -1.53 -15.33
C TRP A 161 -7.10 -1.84 -15.13
N GLY A 162 -7.92 -0.78 -14.94
CA GLY A 162 -9.33 -0.96 -14.69
C GLY A 162 -10.11 0.34 -14.56
N ALA A 163 -11.30 0.20 -14.02
CA ALA A 163 -12.15 1.32 -13.67
C ALA A 163 -12.90 1.03 -12.37
N SER A 164 -13.18 2.08 -11.62
CA SER A 164 -13.96 2.00 -10.39
C SER A 164 -15.02 3.11 -10.32
N THR A 165 -16.04 2.87 -9.53
CA THR A 165 -16.99 3.88 -9.09
C THR A 165 -17.10 3.82 -7.59
N SER A 166 -17.21 4.97 -6.95
CA SER A 166 -17.42 5.06 -5.51
C SER A 166 -18.56 6.03 -5.19
N TRP A 167 -19.17 5.78 -4.05
CA TRP A 167 -20.17 6.65 -3.43
C TRP A 167 -19.76 6.94 -1.99
N THR A 168 -19.66 8.21 -1.64
CA THR A 168 -19.33 8.67 -0.29
C THR A 168 -20.55 9.33 0.33
N ASN A 169 -20.84 9.00 1.59
CA ASN A 169 -21.97 9.61 2.30
C ASN A 169 -21.71 11.11 2.58
N ASN A 170 -22.78 11.84 2.94
CA ASN A 170 -22.69 13.28 3.22
C ASN A 170 -21.84 13.64 4.45
N ALA A 171 -21.59 12.69 5.35
CA ALA A 171 -20.73 12.87 6.51
C ALA A 171 -19.25 12.60 6.17
N GLU A 172 -18.96 12.16 4.95
CA GLU A 172 -17.62 11.87 4.44
C GLU A 172 -16.82 10.84 5.27
N ASN A 173 -17.54 9.99 5.99
CA ASN A 173 -16.92 8.96 6.84
C ASN A 173 -17.22 7.53 6.41
N SER A 174 -17.90 7.36 5.27
CA SER A 174 -18.21 6.05 4.72
C SER A 174 -18.27 6.10 3.20
N THR A 175 -17.44 5.29 2.55
CA THR A 175 -17.37 5.18 1.10
C THR A 175 -17.54 3.73 0.67
N PHE A 176 -18.42 3.48 -0.29
CA PHE A 176 -18.56 2.20 -0.96
C PHE A 176 -17.98 2.32 -2.36
N ALA A 177 -17.16 1.37 -2.76
CA ALA A 177 -16.53 1.33 -4.07
C ALA A 177 -16.77 -0.01 -4.75
N PHE A 178 -16.97 0.05 -6.06
CA PHE A 178 -16.97 -1.11 -6.95
C PHE A 178 -15.90 -0.90 -8.01
N GLN A 179 -15.04 -1.89 -8.19
CA GLN A 179 -13.95 -1.87 -9.16
C GLN A 179 -14.03 -3.09 -10.07
N VAL A 180 -13.77 -2.87 -11.37
CA VAL A 180 -13.48 -3.91 -12.34
C VAL A 180 -12.10 -3.63 -12.90
N ALA A 181 -11.21 -4.61 -12.82
CA ALA A 181 -9.83 -4.48 -13.27
C ALA A 181 -9.39 -5.77 -13.99
N ASN A 182 -8.24 -5.73 -14.65
CA ASN A 182 -7.61 -6.96 -15.10
C ASN A 182 -7.35 -7.88 -13.90
N SER A 183 -7.45 -9.17 -14.11
CA SER A 183 -7.11 -10.12 -13.04
C SER A 183 -5.61 -10.08 -12.74
N PRO A 184 -5.22 -10.14 -11.44
CA PRO A 184 -3.82 -10.27 -11.05
C PRO A 184 -3.20 -11.61 -11.46
N PHE A 185 -4.01 -12.60 -11.84
CA PHE A 185 -3.60 -13.92 -12.31
C PHE A 185 -3.46 -14.00 -13.83
N SER A 186 -3.73 -12.91 -14.56
CA SER A 186 -3.56 -12.88 -16.02
C SER A 186 -2.13 -12.47 -16.39
N TYR A 187 -1.47 -13.29 -17.16
CA TYR A 187 -0.13 -13.00 -17.72
C TYR A 187 -0.19 -12.23 -19.03
N ALA A 188 -1.31 -12.35 -19.75
CA ALA A 188 -1.56 -11.66 -21.01
C ALA A 188 -2.96 -10.99 -20.98
N PRO A 189 -3.15 -9.91 -20.19
CA PRO A 189 -4.48 -9.36 -19.90
C PRO A 189 -5.32 -8.99 -21.12
N LYS A 190 -4.68 -8.73 -22.29
CA LYS A 190 -5.36 -8.42 -23.53
C LYS A 190 -5.78 -9.67 -24.33
N GLU A 191 -5.26 -10.83 -23.96
CA GLU A 191 -5.47 -12.11 -24.63
C GLU A 191 -6.32 -13.05 -23.77
N ASP A 192 -6.05 -13.10 -22.47
CA ASP A 192 -6.70 -14.01 -21.53
C ASP A 192 -8.13 -13.59 -21.19
N ASN A 193 -8.42 -12.29 -21.22
CA ASN A 193 -9.72 -11.70 -20.84
C ASN A 193 -10.18 -12.11 -19.43
N LEU A 194 -9.26 -12.21 -18.48
CA LEU A 194 -9.55 -12.49 -17.09
C LEU A 194 -9.69 -11.18 -16.31
N TYR A 195 -10.68 -11.11 -15.44
CA TYR A 195 -11.02 -9.90 -14.69
C TYR A 195 -11.09 -10.14 -13.19
N ALA A 196 -10.86 -9.04 -12.44
CA ALA A 196 -11.13 -8.96 -11.01
C ALA A 196 -12.32 -8.02 -10.76
N TYR A 197 -13.23 -8.47 -9.89
CA TYR A 197 -14.40 -7.73 -9.45
C TYR A 197 -14.30 -7.50 -7.95
N ASN A 198 -14.19 -6.24 -7.54
CA ASN A 198 -13.92 -5.89 -6.16
C ASN A 198 -15.04 -4.99 -5.65
N LEU A 199 -15.59 -5.32 -4.49
CA LEU A 199 -16.51 -4.47 -3.74
C LEU A 199 -15.83 -4.11 -2.42
N ALA A 200 -15.64 -2.83 -2.15
CA ALA A 200 -14.98 -2.36 -0.95
C ALA A 200 -15.83 -1.34 -0.18
N TRP A 201 -15.65 -1.33 1.13
CA TRP A 201 -16.16 -0.33 2.04
C TRP A 201 -15.03 0.29 2.85
N TYR A 202 -14.95 1.61 2.82
CA TYR A 202 -14.00 2.41 3.58
C TYR A 202 -14.77 3.21 4.62
N GLY A 203 -14.38 3.04 5.87
CA GLY A 203 -14.93 3.78 7.00
C GLY A 203 -13.84 4.59 7.69
N ALA A 204 -14.14 5.83 8.09
CA ALA A 204 -13.19 6.70 8.76
C ALA A 204 -13.88 7.51 9.87
N TRP A 205 -13.44 7.29 11.11
CA TRP A 205 -13.83 8.00 12.33
C TRP A 205 -12.59 8.36 13.14
N ASP A 206 -12.68 9.26 14.06
CA ASP A 206 -11.53 9.72 14.85
C ASP A 206 -10.76 8.60 15.59
N TRP A 207 -11.45 7.53 15.95
CA TRP A 207 -10.89 6.42 16.73
C TRP A 207 -10.77 5.12 15.96
N TYR A 208 -11.32 5.05 14.74
CA TYR A 208 -11.41 3.82 13.96
C TYR A 208 -11.47 4.10 12.48
N GLU A 209 -10.67 3.35 11.71
CA GLU A 209 -10.76 3.27 10.26
C GLU A 209 -10.92 1.81 9.81
N SER A 210 -11.59 1.61 8.70
CA SER A 210 -11.80 0.29 8.11
C SER A 210 -11.59 0.31 6.61
N ILE A 211 -11.07 -0.80 6.11
CA ILE A 211 -11.03 -1.14 4.69
C ILE A 211 -11.51 -2.58 4.59
N TRP A 212 -12.75 -2.78 4.20
CA TRP A 212 -13.32 -4.11 4.05
C TRP A 212 -13.63 -4.39 2.60
N SER A 213 -13.35 -5.60 2.12
CA SER A 213 -13.67 -5.97 0.74
C SER A 213 -14.14 -7.39 0.60
N ILE A 214 -14.85 -7.60 -0.52
CA ILE A 214 -15.14 -8.91 -1.11
C ILE A 214 -14.60 -8.86 -2.52
N ASN A 215 -13.76 -9.83 -2.87
CA ASN A 215 -13.04 -9.84 -4.13
C ASN A 215 -13.28 -11.18 -4.85
N PHE A 216 -13.50 -11.08 -6.16
CA PHE A 216 -13.59 -12.21 -7.09
C PHE A 216 -12.57 -11.97 -8.19
N MET A 217 -11.51 -12.79 -8.22
CA MET A 217 -10.42 -12.64 -9.16
C MET A 217 -10.33 -13.89 -10.03
N GLU A 218 -10.58 -13.76 -11.33
CA GLU A 218 -10.50 -14.89 -12.26
C GLU A 218 -9.05 -15.38 -12.39
N TYR A 219 -8.82 -16.67 -12.17
CA TYR A 219 -7.54 -17.33 -12.49
C TYR A 219 -7.65 -18.20 -13.75
N ALA A 220 -8.89 -18.59 -14.13
CA ALA A 220 -9.25 -19.19 -15.40
C ALA A 220 -10.66 -18.70 -15.79
N PRO A 221 -11.08 -18.83 -17.07
CA PRO A 221 -12.38 -18.33 -17.51
C PRO A 221 -13.56 -18.90 -16.70
N GLY A 222 -14.17 -18.04 -15.88
CA GLY A 222 -15.28 -18.39 -14.99
C GLY A 222 -14.88 -19.05 -13.67
N GLU A 223 -13.59 -19.20 -13.40
CA GLU A 223 -13.06 -19.75 -12.16
C GLU A 223 -12.40 -18.63 -11.35
N PHE A 224 -12.74 -18.53 -10.05
CA PHE A 224 -12.40 -17.37 -9.23
C PHE A 224 -11.69 -17.77 -7.95
N VAL A 225 -10.61 -17.07 -7.64
CA VAL A 225 -10.18 -16.90 -6.25
C VAL A 225 -11.15 -15.92 -5.60
N LYS A 226 -11.83 -16.37 -4.55
CA LYS A 226 -12.80 -15.60 -3.77
C LYS A 226 -12.14 -15.20 -2.46
N MET A 227 -12.21 -13.92 -2.13
CA MET A 227 -11.55 -13.39 -0.93
C MET A 227 -12.49 -12.47 -0.16
N VAL A 228 -12.42 -12.55 1.17
CA VAL A 228 -12.95 -11.55 2.11
C VAL A 228 -11.76 -10.99 2.87
N ALA A 229 -11.62 -9.67 2.86
CA ALA A 229 -10.58 -8.98 3.60
C ALA A 229 -11.18 -7.89 4.48
N LEU A 230 -10.77 -7.85 5.76
CA LEU A 230 -11.30 -6.98 6.80
C LEU A 230 -10.14 -6.25 7.48
N GLY A 231 -9.71 -5.14 6.91
CA GLY A 231 -8.72 -4.24 7.49
C GLY A 231 -9.34 -3.31 8.51
N ASN A 232 -8.72 -3.21 9.68
CA ASN A 232 -9.18 -2.39 10.79
C ASN A 232 -7.99 -1.64 11.41
N MET A 233 -8.15 -0.35 11.62
CA MET A 233 -7.19 0.50 12.32
C MET A 233 -7.88 1.18 13.49
N PHE A 234 -7.32 1.01 14.68
CA PHE A 234 -7.83 1.59 15.92
C PHE A 234 -6.86 2.65 16.46
N TYR A 235 -7.39 3.75 16.96
CA TYR A 235 -6.63 4.85 17.53
C TYR A 235 -7.08 5.15 18.96
N ALA A 236 -6.12 5.26 19.89
CA ALA A 236 -6.35 5.61 21.29
C ALA A 236 -5.25 6.55 21.80
N GLY A 237 -5.41 7.85 21.62
CA GLY A 237 -4.41 8.85 21.92
C GLY A 237 -3.15 8.67 21.07
N ASN A 238 -2.02 8.35 21.70
CA ASN A 238 -0.75 8.11 21.03
C ASN A 238 -0.57 6.67 20.53
N PHE A 239 -1.50 5.79 20.84
CA PHE A 239 -1.48 4.38 20.41
C PHE A 239 -2.34 4.18 19.18
N SER A 240 -1.85 3.36 18.24
CA SER A 240 -2.63 2.80 17.13
C SER A 240 -2.41 1.30 17.00
N MET A 241 -3.42 0.60 16.49
CA MET A 241 -3.37 -0.84 16.26
C MET A 241 -4.05 -1.18 14.94
N MET A 242 -3.30 -1.70 13.99
CA MET A 242 -3.84 -2.35 12.81
C MET A 242 -4.19 -3.81 13.12
N VAL A 243 -5.34 -4.25 12.63
CA VAL A 243 -5.77 -5.65 12.66
C VAL A 243 -6.38 -5.99 11.31
N ASP A 244 -5.69 -6.81 10.54
CA ASP A 244 -6.16 -7.31 9.24
C ASP A 244 -6.50 -8.78 9.33
N LEU A 245 -7.66 -9.16 8.80
CA LEU A 245 -8.08 -10.54 8.59
C LEU A 245 -8.42 -10.71 7.12
N MET A 246 -7.79 -11.65 6.46
CA MET A 246 -8.08 -12.04 5.08
C MET A 246 -8.34 -13.53 5.01
N THR A 247 -9.36 -13.91 4.26
CA THR A 247 -9.65 -15.31 3.94
C THR A 247 -9.77 -15.46 2.44
N ARG A 248 -9.42 -16.60 1.91
CA ARG A 248 -9.46 -16.89 0.48
C ARG A 248 -9.83 -18.33 0.20
N GLY A 249 -10.28 -18.60 -1.02
CA GLY A 249 -10.55 -19.94 -1.52
C GLY A 249 -11.20 -19.87 -2.90
N ASP A 250 -11.19 -20.96 -3.60
CA ASP A 250 -11.94 -21.18 -4.84
C ASP A 250 -13.39 -21.56 -4.54
N ASP A 251 -13.66 -22.22 -3.42
CA ASP A 251 -14.99 -22.56 -2.93
C ASP A 251 -15.24 -22.06 -1.50
N TRP A 252 -16.27 -21.23 -1.32
CA TRP A 252 -16.70 -20.77 0.01
C TRP A 252 -17.44 -21.83 0.83
N SER A 253 -17.78 -22.98 0.22
CA SER A 253 -18.39 -24.10 0.94
C SER A 253 -17.41 -24.79 1.90
N ASP A 254 -16.12 -24.65 1.66
CA ASP A 254 -15.05 -25.26 2.46
C ASP A 254 -14.76 -24.52 3.77
N GLY A 255 -15.39 -23.36 3.95
CA GLY A 255 -15.26 -22.54 5.16
C GLY A 255 -14.25 -21.40 4.98
N LEU A 256 -14.41 -20.35 5.79
CA LEU A 256 -13.53 -19.18 5.76
C LEU A 256 -12.24 -19.37 6.56
N ASP A 257 -12.02 -20.52 7.14
CA ASP A 257 -10.91 -20.86 8.02
C ASP A 257 -9.86 -21.78 7.35
N GLN A 258 -10.07 -22.17 6.11
CA GLN A 258 -9.16 -23.02 5.36
C GLN A 258 -7.85 -22.28 5.08
N ASP A 259 -7.96 -21.13 4.41
CA ASP A 259 -6.82 -20.29 4.09
C ASP A 259 -7.07 -18.89 4.62
N TYR A 260 -6.24 -18.44 5.56
CA TYR A 260 -6.37 -17.12 6.14
C TYR A 260 -5.04 -16.45 6.45
N THR A 261 -5.07 -15.12 6.48
CA THR A 261 -4.02 -14.28 7.02
C THR A 261 -4.61 -13.42 8.15
N LEU A 262 -3.92 -13.37 9.27
CA LEU A 262 -4.22 -12.48 10.39
C LEU A 262 -2.97 -11.66 10.71
N ALA A 263 -3.05 -10.34 10.62
CA ALA A 263 -1.93 -9.45 10.88
C ALA A 263 -2.27 -8.39 11.93
N PHE A 264 -1.28 -8.06 12.76
CA PHE A 264 -1.35 -7.03 13.80
C PHE A 264 -0.15 -6.10 13.68
N GLN A 265 -0.38 -4.79 13.69
CA GLN A 265 0.68 -3.79 13.73
C GLN A 265 0.38 -2.73 14.80
N PRO A 266 0.86 -2.93 16.05
CA PRO A 266 0.78 -1.92 17.08
C PRO A 266 1.80 -0.82 16.83
N ALA A 267 1.43 0.43 17.13
CA ALA A 267 2.36 1.54 17.14
C ALA A 267 2.06 2.50 18.29
N TYR A 268 3.11 3.18 18.80
CA TYR A 268 3.00 4.18 19.85
C TYR A 268 3.90 5.37 19.54
N ASN A 269 3.32 6.57 19.55
CA ASN A 269 4.02 7.82 19.31
C ASN A 269 4.46 8.46 20.63
N PHE A 270 5.77 8.65 20.82
CA PHE A 270 6.34 9.41 21.92
C PHE A 270 6.52 10.87 21.49
N GLY A 271 5.49 11.66 21.68
CA GLY A 271 5.42 13.02 21.15
C GLY A 271 5.43 13.03 19.62
N GLU A 272 6.12 14.03 19.06
CA GLU A 272 6.16 14.25 17.60
C GLU A 272 7.40 13.64 16.93
N SER A 273 8.36 13.17 17.73
CA SER A 273 9.71 12.84 17.24
C SER A 273 10.03 11.35 17.19
N VAL A 274 9.33 10.50 17.94
CA VAL A 274 9.67 9.07 18.03
C VAL A 274 8.41 8.25 17.92
N ARG A 275 8.44 7.21 17.07
CA ARG A 275 7.39 6.19 16.96
C ARG A 275 8.01 4.81 17.19
N LEU A 276 7.47 4.04 18.11
CA LEU A 276 7.74 2.61 18.22
C LEU A 276 6.62 1.86 17.50
N PHE A 277 6.98 0.80 16.80
CA PHE A 277 6.00 -0.04 16.10
C PHE A 277 6.42 -1.49 16.07
N GLY A 278 5.45 -2.35 15.90
CA GLY A 278 5.67 -3.78 15.79
C GLY A 278 4.84 -4.38 14.66
N LYS A 279 5.15 -5.62 14.31
CA LYS A 279 4.39 -6.42 13.35
C LYS A 279 4.33 -7.85 13.84
N LEU A 280 3.16 -8.46 13.77
CA LEU A 280 2.92 -9.86 13.99
C LEU A 280 1.90 -10.33 12.96
N GLY A 281 2.21 -11.35 12.18
CA GLY A 281 1.28 -11.95 11.25
C GLY A 281 1.30 -13.47 11.34
N VAL A 282 0.15 -14.06 11.09
CA VAL A 282 -0.03 -15.50 10.94
C VAL A 282 -0.72 -15.75 9.62
N GLU A 283 -0.17 -16.62 8.81
CA GLU A 283 -0.75 -17.06 7.57
C GLU A 283 -0.86 -18.57 7.57
N HIS A 284 -2.06 -19.07 7.37
CA HIS A 284 -2.40 -20.47 7.29
C HIS A 284 -2.82 -20.85 5.89
N LEU A 285 -2.30 -21.95 5.42
CA LEU A 285 -2.66 -22.56 4.16
C LEU A 285 -3.00 -24.03 4.45
N ALA A 286 -4.26 -24.40 4.26
CA ALA A 286 -4.75 -25.74 4.63
C ALA A 286 -4.09 -26.82 3.78
N ASP A 287 -4.11 -26.62 2.47
CA ASP A 287 -3.50 -27.52 1.48
C ASP A 287 -2.57 -26.72 0.55
N ASP A 288 -1.77 -27.42 -0.23
CA ASP A 288 -1.02 -26.76 -1.30
C ASP A 288 -1.99 -26.17 -2.34
N VAL A 289 -1.81 -24.90 -2.66
CA VAL A 289 -2.68 -24.19 -3.60
C VAL A 289 -2.48 -24.75 -5.00
N GLU A 290 -3.56 -25.10 -5.66
CA GLU A 290 -3.55 -25.60 -7.05
C GLU A 290 -3.56 -24.46 -8.08
N TYR A 291 -3.93 -23.23 -7.68
CA TYR A 291 -3.87 -22.07 -8.59
C TYR A 291 -2.48 -21.44 -8.55
N ASP A 292 -1.93 -21.26 -9.73
CA ASP A 292 -0.61 -20.68 -9.90
C ASP A 292 -0.68 -19.16 -9.86
N LEU A 293 0.05 -18.58 -8.92
CA LEU A 293 0.20 -17.14 -8.80
C LEU A 293 1.35 -16.59 -9.67
N TRP A 294 2.22 -17.47 -10.20
CA TRP A 294 3.47 -17.08 -10.87
C TRP A 294 3.80 -17.88 -12.16
N GLY A 295 2.85 -18.70 -12.69
CA GLY A 295 3.01 -19.41 -13.96
C GLY A 295 3.60 -20.82 -13.87
N GLU A 296 4.35 -21.16 -12.84
CA GLU A 296 4.83 -22.54 -12.61
C GLU A 296 4.71 -22.87 -11.13
N TYR A 297 3.91 -23.88 -10.82
CA TYR A 297 3.72 -24.35 -9.45
C TYR A 297 4.77 -25.43 -9.14
N PRO A 298 5.85 -25.12 -8.38
CA PRO A 298 6.88 -26.11 -8.12
C PRO A 298 6.33 -27.24 -7.25
N ALA A 299 6.88 -28.44 -7.43
CA ALA A 299 6.59 -29.56 -6.56
C ALA A 299 6.96 -29.22 -5.10
N LEU A 300 6.30 -29.87 -4.15
CA LEU A 300 6.52 -29.61 -2.72
C LEU A 300 8.01 -29.67 -2.31
N GLU A 301 8.76 -30.64 -2.86
CA GLU A 301 10.20 -30.76 -2.62
C GLU A 301 11.00 -29.57 -3.12
N ASP A 302 10.62 -29.02 -4.27
CA ASP A 302 11.27 -27.83 -4.86
C ASP A 302 10.95 -26.58 -4.04
N LYS A 303 9.71 -26.43 -3.53
CA LYS A 303 9.33 -25.33 -2.62
C LYS A 303 10.15 -25.35 -1.34
N ILE A 304 10.33 -26.55 -0.76
CA ILE A 304 11.12 -26.73 0.46
C ILE A 304 12.58 -26.37 0.20
N ALA A 305 13.16 -26.87 -0.89
CA ALA A 305 14.53 -26.57 -1.26
C ALA A 305 14.74 -25.05 -1.51
N ALA A 306 13.84 -24.41 -2.25
CA ALA A 306 13.88 -22.97 -2.48
C ALA A 306 13.81 -22.16 -1.18
N ASN A 307 12.99 -22.57 -0.21
CA ASN A 307 12.91 -21.91 1.10
C ASN A 307 14.19 -22.11 1.93
N GLU A 308 14.86 -23.26 1.83
CA GLU A 308 16.14 -23.49 2.51
C GLU A 308 17.26 -22.63 1.94
N GLU A 309 17.29 -22.41 0.63
CA GLU A 309 18.28 -21.60 -0.06
C GLU A 309 17.99 -20.09 0.03
N ASN A 310 16.73 -19.71 0.24
CA ASN A 310 16.31 -18.32 0.27
C ASN A 310 17.01 -17.52 1.39
N PRO A 311 17.74 -16.44 1.09
CA PRO A 311 18.42 -15.63 2.10
C PRO A 311 17.50 -14.63 2.80
N TYR A 312 16.29 -14.42 2.29
CA TYR A 312 15.35 -13.40 2.77
C TYR A 312 14.57 -13.88 4.00
N VAL A 313 14.01 -12.92 4.75
CA VAL A 313 13.13 -13.22 5.89
C VAL A 313 11.83 -13.84 5.39
N MET A 314 11.22 -13.26 4.36
CA MET A 314 10.04 -13.84 3.74
C MET A 314 10.41 -15.14 3.00
N PRO A 315 9.71 -16.25 3.21
CA PRO A 315 9.96 -17.48 2.45
C PRO A 315 9.69 -17.28 0.96
N ALA A 316 10.33 -18.07 0.10
CA ALA A 316 10.07 -18.01 -1.33
C ALA A 316 8.69 -18.58 -1.67
N TYR A 317 8.24 -19.61 -0.93
CA TYR A 317 6.95 -20.27 -1.14
C TYR A 317 6.27 -20.60 0.19
N LEU A 318 4.95 -20.48 0.24
CA LEU A 318 4.13 -21.12 1.26
C LEU A 318 4.00 -22.62 0.97
N VAL A 319 3.91 -23.40 2.03
CA VAL A 319 3.72 -24.85 1.97
C VAL A 319 2.44 -25.20 2.72
N GLY A 320 1.53 -25.91 2.05
CA GLY A 320 0.27 -26.34 2.63
C GLY A 320 0.42 -27.12 3.92
N GLY A 321 -0.57 -27.02 4.80
CA GLY A 321 -0.58 -27.64 6.11
C GLY A 321 0.43 -27.07 7.11
N LYS A 322 1.00 -25.88 6.85
CA LYS A 322 1.93 -25.18 7.74
C LYS A 322 1.51 -23.75 7.99
N GLU A 323 1.81 -23.25 9.17
CA GLU A 323 1.61 -21.86 9.53
C GLU A 323 2.89 -21.06 9.32
N TYR A 324 2.77 -19.94 8.61
CA TYR A 324 3.81 -18.93 8.51
C TYR A 324 3.53 -17.82 9.52
N VAL A 325 4.36 -17.75 10.57
CA VAL A 325 4.28 -16.70 11.60
C VAL A 325 5.45 -15.76 11.40
N TYR A 326 5.17 -14.52 11.10
CA TYR A 326 6.17 -13.47 10.91
C TYR A 326 6.00 -12.37 11.94
N TYR A 327 7.12 -11.81 12.41
CA TYR A 327 7.12 -10.82 13.48
C TYR A 327 8.32 -9.89 13.41
N GLY A 328 8.11 -8.66 13.89
CA GLY A 328 9.16 -7.66 13.92
C GLY A 328 8.85 -6.52 14.87
N ALA A 329 9.88 -5.73 15.15
CA ALA A 329 9.77 -4.50 15.91
C ALA A 329 10.70 -3.44 15.32
N GLY A 330 10.29 -2.18 15.44
CA GLY A 330 11.03 -1.07 14.91
C GLY A 330 10.81 0.24 15.64
N VAL A 331 11.66 1.19 15.31
CA VAL A 331 11.58 2.57 15.77
C VAL A 331 11.78 3.50 14.59
N GLU A 332 10.99 4.56 14.56
CA GLU A 332 11.20 5.72 13.69
C GLU A 332 11.56 6.94 14.53
N TYR A 333 12.45 7.76 13.99
CA TYR A 333 12.81 9.05 14.54
C TYR A 333 12.60 10.14 13.49
N PHE A 334 11.82 11.15 13.83
CA PHE A 334 11.51 12.31 13.00
C PHE A 334 12.32 13.51 13.51
N PRO A 335 13.45 13.86 12.84
CA PRO A 335 14.30 14.96 13.26
C PRO A 335 13.65 16.34 13.07
N LEU A 336 12.69 16.43 12.13
CA LEU A 336 11.94 17.65 11.85
C LEU A 336 10.57 17.56 12.52
N LYS A 337 10.36 18.34 13.59
CA LYS A 337 9.08 18.37 14.31
C LYS A 337 7.95 18.99 13.49
N GLU A 338 8.28 19.87 12.57
CA GLU A 338 7.32 20.64 11.76
C GLU A 338 6.75 19.81 10.61
N ASN A 339 7.48 18.79 10.16
CA ASN A 339 7.03 17.87 9.13
C ASN A 339 7.75 16.52 9.27
N LYS A 340 7.18 15.48 8.69
CA LYS A 340 7.73 14.12 8.70
C LYS A 340 8.48 13.76 7.41
N ASN A 341 8.92 14.74 6.66
CA ASN A 341 9.58 14.56 5.36
C ASN A 341 10.95 13.88 5.47
N ILE A 342 11.55 13.88 6.65
CA ILE A 342 12.77 13.13 6.94
C ILE A 342 12.49 12.23 8.12
N ARG A 343 12.74 10.95 7.96
CA ARG A 343 12.62 9.96 9.04
C ARG A 343 13.76 8.96 8.98
N LEU A 344 14.30 8.65 10.14
CA LEU A 344 15.26 7.58 10.37
C LEU A 344 14.51 6.38 10.92
N HIS A 345 14.86 5.19 10.49
CA HIS A 345 14.29 3.98 11.04
C HIS A 345 15.36 2.96 11.44
N ALA A 346 15.01 2.12 12.39
CA ALA A 346 15.74 0.90 12.71
C ALA A 346 14.74 -0.20 13.02
N VAL A 347 14.88 -1.34 12.36
CA VAL A 347 13.95 -2.48 12.50
C VAL A 347 14.69 -3.80 12.61
N TRP A 348 14.03 -4.74 13.27
CA TRP A 348 14.36 -6.14 13.29
C TRP A 348 13.13 -6.96 12.89
N ALA A 349 13.34 -7.98 12.06
CA ALA A 349 12.31 -8.89 11.59
C ALA A 349 12.77 -10.34 11.59
N SER A 350 11.84 -11.26 11.76
CA SER A 350 12.06 -12.72 11.69
C SER A 350 10.76 -13.47 11.47
N ASN A 351 10.84 -14.78 11.22
CA ASN A 351 9.70 -15.68 11.11
C ASN A 351 10.02 -17.08 11.67
N ASN A 352 8.98 -17.88 11.87
CA ASN A 352 9.08 -19.26 12.37
C ASN A 352 9.45 -20.30 11.30
N TYR A 353 9.40 -19.93 10.00
CA TYR A 353 9.52 -20.85 8.89
C TYR A 353 10.98 -20.98 8.42
N THR A 354 11.58 -19.87 7.98
CA THR A 354 12.98 -19.84 7.55
C THR A 354 13.96 -19.59 8.68
N HIS A 355 13.48 -19.13 9.85
CA HIS A 355 14.28 -18.68 11.00
C HIS A 355 15.36 -17.64 10.62
N ARG A 356 15.11 -16.90 9.51
CA ARG A 356 16.00 -15.83 9.06
C ARG A 356 15.74 -14.57 9.87
N HIS A 357 16.76 -13.73 9.95
CA HIS A 357 16.67 -12.43 10.61
C HIS A 357 17.07 -11.33 9.65
N LEU A 358 16.38 -10.20 9.75
CA LEU A 358 16.70 -8.95 9.08
C LEU A 358 16.94 -7.89 10.15
N PHE A 359 18.00 -7.11 9.99
CA PHE A 359 18.20 -5.83 10.64
C PHE A 359 18.36 -4.77 9.57
N ASN A 360 17.53 -3.75 9.59
CA ASN A 360 17.57 -2.63 8.66
C ASN A 360 17.61 -1.33 9.43
N VAL A 361 18.55 -0.45 9.06
CA VAL A 361 18.67 0.92 9.58
C VAL A 361 18.77 1.85 8.41
N GLY A 362 17.87 2.80 8.31
CA GLY A 362 17.82 3.64 7.13
C GLY A 362 17.23 5.02 7.33
N LEU A 363 17.17 5.73 6.21
CA LEU A 363 16.63 7.06 6.07
C LEU A 363 15.61 7.06 4.93
N THR A 364 14.44 7.60 5.20
CA THR A 364 13.45 7.94 4.19
C THR A 364 13.29 9.46 4.14
N TRP A 365 13.22 10.03 2.94
CA TRP A 365 12.90 11.44 2.77
C TRP A 365 11.87 11.65 1.67
N LYS A 366 11.03 12.68 1.85
CA LYS A 366 10.11 13.22 0.86
C LYS A 366 10.55 14.61 0.45
N PHE A 367 10.84 14.80 -0.82
CA PHE A 367 11.22 16.09 -1.39
C PHE A 367 10.04 16.67 -2.17
N ASP A 368 9.39 17.67 -1.59
CA ASP A 368 8.34 18.44 -2.25
C ASP A 368 8.96 19.45 -3.23
N VAL A 369 8.89 19.11 -4.50
CA VAL A 369 9.53 19.87 -5.60
C VAL A 369 8.88 21.24 -5.74
N VAL A 370 7.56 21.29 -5.77
CA VAL A 370 6.81 22.54 -6.05
C VAL A 370 6.97 23.54 -4.92
N ASN A 371 6.79 23.10 -3.67
CA ASN A 371 6.97 24.01 -2.52
C ASN A 371 8.42 24.48 -2.38
N THR A 372 9.39 23.62 -2.70
CA THR A 372 10.80 24.02 -2.69
C THR A 372 11.08 25.11 -3.72
N ILE A 373 10.61 24.97 -4.97
CA ILE A 373 10.76 25.97 -6.01
C ILE A 373 10.07 27.29 -5.61
N ARG A 374 8.85 27.22 -5.09
CA ARG A 374 8.11 28.39 -4.59
C ARG A 374 8.88 29.12 -3.48
N ASN A 375 9.46 28.38 -2.53
CA ASN A 375 10.23 28.97 -1.43
C ASN A 375 11.54 29.64 -1.92
N ILE A 376 12.22 29.05 -2.92
CA ILE A 376 13.39 29.67 -3.55
C ILE A 376 13.00 30.95 -4.27
N ALA A 377 11.94 30.92 -5.06
CA ALA A 377 11.45 32.09 -5.80
C ALA A 377 11.03 33.25 -4.89
N ARG A 378 10.42 32.93 -3.71
CA ARG A 378 10.09 33.97 -2.70
C ARG A 378 11.31 34.58 -2.04
N LYS A 379 12.38 33.83 -1.81
CA LYS A 379 13.62 34.34 -1.22
C LYS A 379 14.45 35.16 -2.21
N ALA A 380 14.24 35.00 -3.50
CA ALA A 380 14.93 35.72 -4.55
C ALA A 380 14.27 37.07 -4.92
N ARG A 381 13.06 37.31 -4.42
CA ARG A 381 12.34 38.61 -4.50
C ARG A 381 12.59 39.45 -3.25
#